data_af6d827d61878f9f029bf7f805c2f84d
#
_entry.id   af6d827d61878f9f029bf7f805c2f84d
#
_cell.length_a   1.000
_cell.length_b   1.000
_cell.length_c   1.000
_cell.angle_alpha   90.00
_cell.angle_beta   90.00
_cell.angle_gamma   90.00
#
_symmetry.space_group_name_H-M   'P 1'
#
loop_
_entity.id
_entity.type
_entity.pdbx_description
1 polymer ?
#
loop_
_entity_poly.entity_id
_entity_poly.type
_entity_poly.pdbx_seq_one_letter_code
_entity_poly.pdbx_strand_id
1 'polypeptide(L)'
;MPDYKEKFEKMRVAGKLAAQTLDMLTNNIKEGVTTDYIDKLGYEFIRDNGGYSAPLYYRGFTKSLCTSLNHVVCHGIPSDRIIRDGDAINVDVTAIVNEHYGDTSRMFSIGKTPVKLNNLIDITYESMMRAIKILRPGIRLGDIGYE
;
A
#
# COMPACT_ATOMS: atom_id res chain seq x y z
N MET A 1 -24.74 -21.75 1.98
CA MET A 1 -23.58 -20.98 2.48
C MET A 1 -23.09 -20.11 1.34
N PRO A 2 -22.69 -18.87 1.57
CA PRO A 2 -22.08 -18.07 0.52
C PRO A 2 -20.88 -18.83 -0.04
N ASP A 3 -20.72 -18.86 -1.36
CA ASP A 3 -19.56 -19.49 -1.97
C ASP A 3 -18.33 -18.61 -1.75
N TYR A 4 -17.64 -18.85 -0.64
CA TYR A 4 -16.41 -18.14 -0.29
C TYR A 4 -15.32 -18.31 -1.37
N LYS A 5 -15.35 -19.41 -2.11
CA LYS A 5 -14.37 -19.67 -3.17
C LYS A 5 -14.47 -18.63 -4.28
N GLU A 6 -15.69 -18.33 -4.76
CA GLU A 6 -15.92 -17.29 -5.76
C GLU A 6 -15.49 -15.91 -5.24
N LYS A 7 -15.82 -15.59 -3.98
CA LYS A 7 -15.41 -14.31 -3.36
C LYS A 7 -13.90 -14.18 -3.27
N PHE A 8 -13.19 -15.24 -2.90
CA PHE A 8 -11.74 -15.21 -2.84
C PHE A 8 -11.10 -14.99 -4.21
N GLU A 9 -11.64 -15.60 -5.27
CA GLU A 9 -11.13 -15.34 -6.62
C GLU A 9 -11.35 -13.88 -7.05
N LYS A 10 -12.48 -13.28 -6.74
CA LYS A 10 -12.73 -11.86 -6.99
C LYS A 10 -11.80 -10.96 -6.18
N MET A 11 -11.55 -11.28 -4.91
CA MET A 11 -10.56 -10.57 -4.07
C MET A 11 -9.14 -10.70 -4.62
N ARG A 12 -8.76 -11.86 -5.19
CA ARG A 12 -7.45 -12.05 -5.84
C ARG A 12 -7.27 -11.11 -7.02
N VAL A 13 -8.33 -10.87 -7.81
CA VAL A 13 -8.27 -9.93 -8.93
C VAL A 13 -8.01 -8.50 -8.43
N ALA A 14 -8.75 -8.06 -7.42
CA ALA A 14 -8.54 -6.74 -6.82
C ALA A 14 -7.15 -6.61 -6.16
N GLY A 15 -6.73 -7.61 -5.40
CA GLY A 15 -5.40 -7.65 -4.77
C GLY A 15 -4.26 -7.67 -5.80
N LYS A 16 -4.45 -8.36 -6.92
CA LYS A 16 -3.48 -8.34 -8.02
C LYS A 16 -3.35 -6.95 -8.63
N LEU A 17 -4.46 -6.25 -8.87
CA LEU A 17 -4.43 -4.89 -9.38
C LEU A 17 -3.71 -3.94 -8.41
N ALA A 18 -3.99 -4.03 -7.11
CA ALA A 18 -3.29 -3.22 -6.11
C ALA A 18 -1.78 -3.48 -6.11
N ALA A 19 -1.35 -4.74 -6.15
CA ALA A 19 0.06 -5.12 -6.22
C ALA A 19 0.73 -4.61 -7.52
N GLN A 20 0.09 -4.77 -8.67
CA GLN A 20 0.59 -4.29 -9.96
C GLN A 20 0.71 -2.77 -9.99
N THR A 21 -0.19 -2.05 -9.30
CA THR A 21 -0.07 -0.59 -9.14
C THR A 21 1.21 -0.22 -8.41
N LEU A 22 1.54 -0.90 -7.30
CA LEU A 22 2.80 -0.69 -6.59
C LEU A 22 4.03 -1.05 -7.43
N ASP A 23 3.96 -2.12 -8.22
CA ASP A 23 5.05 -2.51 -9.13
C ASP A 23 5.30 -1.45 -10.19
N MET A 24 4.24 -0.90 -10.79
CA MET A 24 4.33 0.20 -11.76
C MET A 24 4.92 1.46 -11.10
N LEU A 25 4.48 1.80 -9.88
CA LEU A 25 4.96 2.97 -9.16
C LEU A 25 6.43 2.86 -8.73
N THR A 26 6.97 1.65 -8.54
CA THR A 26 8.33 1.41 -8.05
C THR A 26 9.39 2.18 -8.86
N ASN A 27 9.24 2.24 -10.18
CA ASN A 27 10.19 2.95 -11.04
C ASN A 27 9.97 4.48 -11.09
N ASN A 28 8.88 4.95 -10.51
CA ASN A 28 8.49 6.36 -10.54
C ASN A 28 8.70 7.06 -9.19
N ILE A 29 8.84 6.31 -8.10
CA ILE A 29 9.07 6.84 -6.74
C ILE A 29 10.57 7.09 -6.57
N LYS A 30 10.96 8.36 -6.67
CA LYS A 30 12.36 8.80 -6.58
C LYS A 30 12.45 10.24 -6.10
N GLU A 31 13.65 10.66 -5.77
CA GLU A 31 13.94 12.07 -5.45
C GLU A 31 13.43 13.01 -6.55
N GLY A 32 12.90 14.14 -6.13
CA GLY A 32 12.43 15.23 -7.00
C GLY A 32 10.99 15.11 -7.48
N VAL A 33 10.32 13.96 -7.30
CA VAL A 33 8.90 13.84 -7.63
C VAL A 33 8.01 14.28 -6.47
N THR A 34 6.80 14.73 -6.77
CA THR A 34 5.80 15.06 -5.75
C THR A 34 4.96 13.84 -5.39
N THR A 35 4.40 13.83 -4.19
CA THR A 35 3.45 12.77 -3.81
C THR A 35 2.15 12.85 -4.62
N ASP A 36 1.74 14.02 -5.08
CA ASP A 36 0.63 14.19 -6.03
C ASP A 36 0.89 13.51 -7.39
N TYR A 37 2.12 13.55 -7.87
CA TYR A 37 2.47 12.86 -9.11
C TYR A 37 2.34 11.33 -8.96
N ILE A 38 2.74 10.79 -7.80
CA ILE A 38 2.59 9.36 -7.49
C ILE A 38 1.10 8.99 -7.43
N ASP A 39 0.28 9.81 -6.77
CA ASP A 39 -1.17 9.62 -6.69
C ASP A 39 -1.81 9.60 -8.07
N LYS A 40 -1.45 10.57 -8.92
CA LYS A 40 -1.94 10.66 -10.30
C LYS A 40 -1.64 9.39 -11.09
N LEU A 41 -0.39 8.93 -11.06
CA LEU A 41 0.02 7.71 -11.77
C LEU A 41 -0.75 6.47 -11.27
N GLY A 42 -0.90 6.33 -9.97
CA GLY A 42 -1.64 5.22 -9.38
C GLY A 42 -3.12 5.25 -9.73
N TYR A 43 -3.74 6.43 -9.69
CA TYR A 43 -5.13 6.64 -10.10
C TYR A 43 -5.36 6.22 -11.56
N GLU A 44 -4.51 6.72 -12.47
CA GLU A 44 -4.61 6.43 -13.90
C GLU A 44 -4.43 4.93 -14.15
N PHE A 45 -3.45 4.29 -13.53
CA PHE A 45 -3.20 2.87 -13.69
C PHE A 45 -4.38 2.00 -13.19
N ILE A 46 -4.92 2.30 -12.00
CA ILE A 46 -6.07 1.56 -11.44
C ILE A 46 -7.27 1.69 -12.37
N ARG A 47 -7.59 2.90 -12.83
CA ARG A 47 -8.71 3.18 -13.73
C ARG A 47 -8.55 2.45 -15.08
N ASP A 48 -7.38 2.54 -15.68
CA ASP A 48 -7.11 1.97 -17.01
C ASP A 48 -7.11 0.44 -17.01
N ASN A 49 -6.97 -0.17 -15.81
CA ASN A 49 -7.09 -1.61 -15.58
C ASN A 49 -8.46 -2.03 -15.02
N GLY A 50 -9.48 -1.18 -15.15
CA GLY A 50 -10.86 -1.53 -14.84
C GLY A 50 -11.23 -1.52 -13.36
N GLY A 51 -10.38 -0.92 -12.52
CA GLY A 51 -10.65 -0.70 -11.10
C GLY A 51 -10.95 0.75 -10.77
N TYR A 52 -11.21 1.02 -9.50
CA TYR A 52 -11.22 2.38 -8.95
C TYR A 52 -10.59 2.39 -7.55
N SER A 53 -10.12 3.56 -7.14
CA SER A 53 -9.39 3.75 -5.88
C SER A 53 -10.36 3.85 -4.73
N ALA A 54 -10.26 2.97 -3.74
CA ALA A 54 -11.15 2.94 -2.59
C ALA A 54 -11.06 4.20 -1.70
N PRO A 55 -9.89 4.82 -1.47
CA PRO A 55 -9.80 6.02 -0.65
C PRO A 55 -10.52 7.24 -1.25
N LEU A 56 -10.58 7.32 -2.59
CA LEU A 56 -11.08 8.51 -3.27
C LEU A 56 -12.54 8.79 -2.90
N TYR A 57 -12.76 9.95 -2.30
CA TYR A 57 -14.03 10.44 -1.75
C TYR A 57 -14.55 9.68 -0.51
N TYR A 58 -13.82 8.68 -0.01
CA TYR A 58 -14.21 8.02 1.23
C TYR A 58 -14.05 8.99 2.42
N ARG A 59 -15.18 9.30 3.09
CA ARG A 59 -15.22 10.21 4.25
C ARG A 59 -14.49 11.54 4.03
N GLY A 60 -14.51 12.09 2.82
CA GLY A 60 -13.87 13.34 2.48
C GLY A 60 -12.39 13.25 2.09
N PHE A 61 -11.82 12.05 1.98
CA PHE A 61 -10.47 11.88 1.44
C PHE A 61 -10.45 12.21 -0.05
N THR A 62 -9.53 13.08 -0.48
CA THR A 62 -9.56 13.69 -1.82
C THR A 62 -8.59 13.08 -2.82
N LYS A 63 -7.87 12.03 -2.43
CA LYS A 63 -6.81 11.41 -3.20
C LYS A 63 -7.07 9.92 -3.40
N SER A 64 -6.34 9.32 -4.33
CA SER A 64 -6.54 7.94 -4.75
C SER A 64 -5.71 6.92 -3.97
N LEU A 65 -4.58 7.37 -3.45
CA LEU A 65 -3.62 6.58 -2.67
C LEU A 65 -3.33 7.29 -1.35
N CYS A 66 -2.69 6.58 -0.42
CA CYS A 66 -2.05 7.21 0.71
C CYS A 66 -0.53 7.23 0.51
N THR A 67 0.10 8.36 0.82
CA THR A 67 1.56 8.54 0.72
C THR A 67 2.09 9.07 2.04
N SER A 68 2.61 8.17 2.87
CA SER A 68 3.02 8.50 4.24
C SER A 68 4.54 8.63 4.33
N LEU A 69 5.03 9.87 4.44
CA LEU A 69 6.45 10.22 4.48
C LEU A 69 6.98 10.26 5.91
N ASN A 70 8.10 9.62 6.14
CA ASN A 70 8.91 9.71 7.36
C ASN A 70 8.10 9.43 8.65
N HIS A 71 7.75 10.48 9.39
CA HIS A 71 7.02 10.41 10.67
C HIS A 71 5.49 10.24 10.52
N VAL A 72 4.97 10.32 9.30
CA VAL A 72 3.55 10.08 9.03
C VAL A 72 3.29 8.57 9.09
N VAL A 73 2.55 8.14 10.10
CA VAL A 73 2.35 6.70 10.39
C VAL A 73 1.51 6.02 9.30
N CYS A 74 0.39 6.63 8.89
CA CYS A 74 -0.51 6.13 7.85
C CYS A 74 -1.40 7.26 7.31
N HIS A 75 -2.12 6.96 6.22
CA HIS A 75 -3.12 7.84 5.59
C HIS A 75 -2.57 9.22 5.20
N GLY A 76 -1.28 9.32 4.88
CA GLY A 76 -0.69 10.56 4.38
C GLY A 76 -1.38 10.98 3.08
N ILE A 77 -1.81 12.26 3.03
CA ILE A 77 -2.54 12.79 1.88
C ILE A 77 -1.51 13.25 0.83
N PRO A 78 -1.56 12.74 -0.39
CA PRO A 78 -0.75 13.24 -1.50
C PRO A 78 -0.90 14.75 -1.70
N SER A 79 0.23 15.41 -1.97
CA SER A 79 0.32 16.87 -2.11
C SER A 79 1.48 17.27 -3.02
N ASP A 80 1.78 18.55 -3.09
CA ASP A 80 2.96 19.12 -3.74
C ASP A 80 4.29 18.82 -3.01
N ARG A 81 4.25 18.06 -1.92
CA ARG A 81 5.46 17.64 -1.16
C ARG A 81 6.41 16.87 -2.07
N ILE A 82 7.58 17.44 -2.29
CA ILE A 82 8.67 16.83 -3.06
C ILE A 82 9.40 15.80 -2.18
N ILE A 83 9.61 14.62 -2.73
CA ILE A 83 10.42 13.55 -2.13
C ILE A 83 11.91 13.93 -2.24
N ARG A 84 12.66 13.73 -1.18
CA ARG A 84 14.07 14.10 -1.06
C ARG A 84 14.96 12.90 -0.77
N ASP A 85 16.24 13.03 -1.06
CA ASP A 85 17.25 12.07 -0.58
C ASP A 85 17.17 11.91 0.94
N GLY A 86 17.22 10.67 1.41
CA GLY A 86 17.04 10.31 2.82
C GLY A 86 15.61 10.12 3.30
N ASP A 87 14.59 10.45 2.49
CA ASP A 87 13.19 10.19 2.83
C ASP A 87 12.87 8.68 2.76
N ALA A 88 11.95 8.24 3.62
CA ALA A 88 11.22 6.99 3.43
C ALA A 88 9.74 7.29 3.22
N ILE A 89 9.12 6.58 2.30
CA ILE A 89 7.70 6.74 1.99
C ILE A 89 6.99 5.39 1.97
N ASN A 90 5.88 5.30 2.70
CA ASN A 90 4.91 4.24 2.50
C ASN A 90 3.91 4.68 1.42
N VAL A 91 3.75 3.87 0.41
CA VAL A 91 2.67 4.04 -0.58
C VAL A 91 1.67 2.92 -0.38
N ASP A 92 0.43 3.30 -0.12
CA ASP A 92 -0.65 2.40 0.24
C ASP A 92 -1.76 2.48 -0.81
N VAL A 93 -2.10 1.33 -1.37
CA VAL A 93 -3.00 1.18 -2.51
C VAL A 93 -4.16 0.28 -2.14
N THR A 94 -5.37 0.81 -2.14
CA THR A 94 -6.60 0.02 -2.09
C THR A 94 -7.37 0.18 -3.38
N ALA A 95 -7.42 -0.89 -4.17
CA ALA A 95 -8.16 -0.94 -5.42
C ALA A 95 -9.46 -1.74 -5.25
N ILE A 96 -10.53 -1.30 -5.92
CA ILE A 96 -11.81 -2.00 -5.98
C ILE A 96 -12.03 -2.50 -7.41
N VAL A 97 -12.30 -3.79 -7.55
CA VAL A 97 -12.67 -4.43 -8.82
C VAL A 97 -13.87 -5.31 -8.57
N ASN A 98 -14.95 -5.13 -9.34
CA ASN A 98 -16.18 -5.90 -9.20
C ASN A 98 -16.67 -5.99 -7.74
N GLU A 99 -16.71 -4.85 -7.05
CA GLU A 99 -17.15 -4.70 -5.66
C GLU A 99 -16.29 -5.43 -4.61
N HIS A 100 -15.11 -5.90 -4.99
CA HIS A 100 -14.15 -6.54 -4.09
C HIS A 100 -12.89 -5.69 -3.94
N TYR A 101 -12.36 -5.67 -2.72
CA TYR A 101 -11.23 -4.83 -2.33
C TYR A 101 -9.93 -5.63 -2.39
N GLY A 102 -8.89 -4.99 -2.91
CA GLY A 102 -7.51 -5.42 -2.78
C GLY A 102 -6.69 -4.29 -2.17
N ASP A 103 -6.03 -4.57 -1.06
CA ASP A 103 -5.31 -3.60 -0.25
C ASP A 103 -3.89 -4.09 0.01
N THR A 104 -2.90 -3.25 -0.29
CA THR A 104 -1.49 -3.54 -0.05
C THR A 104 -0.66 -2.27 -0.04
N SER A 105 0.40 -2.26 0.75
CA SER A 105 1.33 -1.14 0.82
C SER A 105 2.77 -1.59 0.65
N ARG A 106 3.64 -0.63 0.32
CA ARG A 106 5.08 -0.86 0.20
C ARG A 106 5.87 0.34 0.71
N MET A 107 6.96 0.05 1.43
CA MET A 107 7.94 1.06 1.83
C MET A 107 8.99 1.27 0.73
N PHE A 108 9.36 2.52 0.53
CA PHE A 108 10.44 2.92 -0.37
C PHE A 108 11.44 3.80 0.39
N SER A 109 12.70 3.40 0.38
CA SER A 109 13.82 4.22 0.89
C SER A 109 14.41 5.01 -0.28
N ILE A 110 14.53 6.31 -0.13
CA ILE A 110 14.98 7.20 -1.20
C ILE A 110 16.43 7.62 -0.94
N GLY A 111 17.33 7.20 -1.82
CA GLY A 111 18.75 7.52 -1.70
C GLY A 111 19.40 7.01 -0.41
N LYS A 112 20.04 7.89 0.35
CA LYS A 112 20.78 7.54 1.58
C LYS A 112 19.92 7.75 2.83
N THR A 113 19.05 6.79 3.13
CA THR A 113 18.25 6.81 4.36
C THR A 113 19.08 6.47 5.60
N PRO A 114 18.76 7.05 6.78
CA PRO A 114 19.41 6.71 8.04
C PRO A 114 19.30 5.22 8.39
N VAL A 115 20.37 4.65 8.95
CA VAL A 115 20.43 3.23 9.35
C VAL A 115 19.27 2.83 10.27
N LYS A 116 18.90 3.70 11.23
CA LYS A 116 17.77 3.45 12.14
C LYS A 116 16.43 3.31 11.38
N LEU A 117 16.26 4.07 10.31
CA LEU A 117 15.05 4.03 9.49
C LEU A 117 15.00 2.73 8.69
N ASN A 118 16.10 2.33 8.07
CA ASN A 118 16.19 1.07 7.34
C ASN A 118 15.93 -0.12 8.27
N ASN A 119 16.55 -0.14 9.46
CA ASN A 119 16.30 -1.18 10.46
C ASN A 119 14.82 -1.24 10.87
N LEU A 120 14.15 -0.09 11.02
CA LEU A 120 12.72 -0.07 11.33
C LEU A 120 11.88 -0.69 10.21
N ILE A 121 12.20 -0.36 8.96
CA ILE A 121 11.52 -0.92 7.78
C ILE A 121 11.70 -2.45 7.74
N ASP A 122 12.94 -2.91 7.89
CA ASP A 122 13.28 -4.34 7.82
C ASP A 122 12.62 -5.14 8.95
N ILE A 123 12.67 -4.64 10.20
CA ILE A 123 12.04 -5.29 11.35
C ILE A 123 10.52 -5.32 11.19
N THR A 124 9.90 -4.24 10.71
CA THR A 124 8.46 -4.18 10.46
C THR A 124 8.04 -5.21 9.41
N TYR A 125 8.80 -5.29 8.31
CA TYR A 125 8.56 -6.31 7.27
C TYR A 125 8.73 -7.73 7.81
N GLU A 126 9.79 -7.99 8.58
CA GLU A 126 10.02 -9.30 9.19
C GLU A 126 8.88 -9.69 10.16
N SER A 127 8.43 -8.76 10.99
CA SER A 127 7.30 -8.98 11.92
C SER A 127 6.03 -9.36 11.16
N MET A 128 5.70 -8.63 10.09
CA MET A 128 4.57 -8.97 9.21
C MET A 128 4.72 -10.38 8.63
N MET A 129 5.90 -10.72 8.11
CA MET A 129 6.14 -12.03 7.51
C MET A 129 6.11 -13.18 8.50
N ARG A 130 6.52 -12.95 9.77
CA ARG A 130 6.36 -13.92 10.86
C ARG A 130 4.88 -14.17 11.14
N ALA A 131 4.10 -13.11 11.30
CA ALA A 131 2.66 -13.20 11.52
C ALA A 131 1.94 -13.95 10.39
N ILE A 132 2.31 -13.70 9.13
CA ILE A 132 1.75 -14.42 7.98
C ILE A 132 2.08 -15.93 8.06
N LYS A 133 3.29 -16.31 8.46
CA LYS A 133 3.72 -17.72 8.51
C LYS A 133 2.92 -18.58 9.49
N ILE A 134 2.39 -17.99 10.56
CA ILE A 134 1.61 -18.72 11.54
C ILE A 134 0.14 -18.90 11.17
N LEU A 135 -0.33 -18.20 10.12
CA LEU A 135 -1.75 -18.23 9.71
C LEU A 135 -2.19 -19.64 9.33
N ARG A 136 -3.13 -20.18 10.09
CA ARG A 136 -3.77 -21.48 9.86
C ARG A 136 -5.13 -21.53 10.56
N PRO A 137 -6.04 -22.42 10.15
CA PRO A 137 -7.28 -22.63 10.89
C PRO A 137 -7.02 -22.94 12.38
N GLY A 138 -7.75 -22.25 13.26
CA GLY A 138 -7.70 -22.47 14.71
C GLY A 138 -6.80 -21.51 15.49
N ILE A 139 -6.00 -20.64 14.84
CA ILE A 139 -5.27 -19.59 15.56
C ILE A 139 -6.20 -18.45 15.99
N ARG A 140 -5.78 -17.66 16.94
CA ARG A 140 -6.49 -16.47 17.44
C ARG A 140 -5.84 -15.21 16.87
N LEU A 141 -6.60 -14.10 16.78
CA LEU A 141 -6.06 -12.81 16.38
C LEU A 141 -4.91 -12.33 17.28
N GLY A 142 -4.96 -12.67 18.59
CA GLY A 142 -3.89 -12.35 19.52
C GLY A 142 -2.57 -13.04 19.21
N ASP A 143 -2.59 -14.21 18.57
CA ASP A 143 -1.36 -14.93 18.17
C ASP A 143 -0.60 -14.14 17.08
N ILE A 144 -1.32 -13.46 16.19
CA ILE A 144 -0.73 -12.58 15.17
C ILE A 144 0.00 -11.41 15.81
N GLY A 145 -0.61 -10.78 16.81
CA GLY A 145 -0.02 -9.64 17.52
C GLY A 145 1.13 -10.01 18.46
N TYR A 146 1.25 -11.28 18.83
CA TYR A 146 2.34 -11.78 19.67
C TYR A 146 3.65 -11.97 18.86
N GLU A 147 3.56 -12.43 17.61
CA GLU A 147 4.72 -12.61 16.72
C GLU A 147 5.34 -11.26 16.28
#